data_8c97d10c44886c2910d1884731fb194b
#
_entry.id   8c97d10c44886c2910d1884731fb194b
#
_cell.length_a   1.000
_cell.length_b   1.000
_cell.length_c   1.000
_cell.angle_alpha   90.00
_cell.angle_beta   90.00
_cell.angle_gamma   90.00
#
_symmetry.space_group_name_H-M   'P 1'
#
loop_
_entity.id
_entity.type
_entity.pdbx_description
1 polymer ?
#
loop_
_entity_poly.entity_id
_entity_poly.type
_entity_poly.pdbx_seq_one_letter_code
_entity_poly.pdbx_strand_id
1 'polypeptide(L)'
;MFPRLVLLLVLSAVSTLGAELTIVRTFTGWRDAASFKRISEYFDGKENPGKETVLRTHPEQRTGYYFLVRLANPGTAQQVQFQLQLFAQGASAPRTIVFPAELKSGSGVFQLGLTGPEWQDAKSQPVAWHLQVLADDGRVLASEKSYLWEKPAGQ
;
A
#
# COMPACT_ATOMS: atom_id res chain seq x y z
N MET A 1 24.11 39.85 -51.28
CA MET A 1 24.27 38.47 -50.90
C MET A 1 24.35 38.48 -49.37
N PHE A 2 23.19 38.26 -48.66
CA PHE A 2 23.09 38.32 -47.22
C PHE A 2 22.98 36.87 -46.69
N PRO A 3 23.84 36.42 -45.74
CA PRO A 3 23.72 35.11 -45.16
C PRO A 3 22.52 35.09 -44.15
N ARG A 4 21.60 34.17 -44.40
CA ARG A 4 20.47 33.88 -43.47
C ARG A 4 21.06 33.11 -42.26
N LEU A 5 21.07 33.79 -41.12
CA LEU A 5 21.38 33.18 -39.83
C LEU A 5 20.19 32.31 -39.40
N VAL A 6 20.33 31.00 -39.46
CA VAL A 6 19.35 30.04 -38.92
C VAL A 6 19.64 29.87 -37.44
N LEU A 7 18.82 30.49 -36.62
CA LEU A 7 18.87 30.33 -35.15
C LEU A 7 18.21 28.98 -34.81
N LEU A 8 19.02 27.97 -34.51
CA LEU A 8 18.56 26.68 -34.03
C LEU A 8 18.20 26.81 -32.54
N LEU A 9 16.89 26.90 -32.24
CA LEU A 9 16.38 26.90 -30.88
C LEU A 9 16.40 25.45 -30.36
N VAL A 10 17.43 25.10 -29.59
CA VAL A 10 17.49 23.82 -28.87
C VAL A 10 16.54 23.90 -27.68
N LEU A 11 15.38 23.31 -27.80
CA LEU A 11 14.41 23.17 -26.72
C LEU A 11 14.91 22.04 -25.78
N SER A 12 15.64 22.43 -24.74
CA SER A 12 16.04 21.50 -23.68
C SER A 12 14.80 21.10 -22.90
N ALA A 13 14.29 19.89 -23.10
CA ALA A 13 13.28 19.29 -22.25
C ALA A 13 13.91 19.02 -20.89
N VAL A 14 13.70 19.91 -19.94
CA VAL A 14 14.02 19.67 -18.52
C VAL A 14 13.02 18.64 -18.03
N SER A 15 13.45 17.37 -17.98
CA SER A 15 12.70 16.34 -17.26
C SER A 15 12.74 16.70 -15.78
N THR A 16 11.64 17.25 -15.27
CA THR A 16 11.45 17.38 -13.82
C THR A 16 11.30 15.95 -13.28
N LEU A 17 12.39 15.42 -12.70
CA LEU A 17 12.28 14.28 -11.80
C LEU A 17 11.47 14.76 -10.59
N GLY A 18 10.14 14.66 -10.71
CA GLY A 18 9.27 14.81 -9.56
C GLY A 18 9.62 13.70 -8.56
N ALA A 19 9.73 14.05 -7.28
CA ALA A 19 9.93 13.05 -6.26
C ALA A 19 8.74 12.07 -6.30
N GLU A 20 9.04 10.76 -6.35
CA GLU A 20 8.05 9.70 -6.52
C GLU A 20 7.51 9.22 -5.16
N LEU A 21 6.27 8.71 -5.17
CA LEU A 21 5.70 7.98 -4.04
C LEU A 21 6.60 6.78 -3.71
N THR A 22 6.92 6.63 -2.43
CA THR A 22 7.73 5.50 -1.95
C THR A 22 7.05 4.76 -0.81
N ILE A 23 7.14 3.43 -0.86
CA ILE A 23 6.88 2.58 0.30
C ILE A 23 8.16 2.57 1.13
N VAL A 24 8.11 3.22 2.31
CA VAL A 24 9.27 3.32 3.20
C VAL A 24 9.53 1.98 3.88
N ARG A 25 8.46 1.31 4.32
CA ARG A 25 8.51 0.01 4.99
C ARG A 25 7.14 -0.64 5.09
N THR A 26 7.12 -1.96 4.99
CA THR A 26 5.96 -2.79 5.29
C THR A 26 6.29 -3.77 6.42
N PHE A 27 5.46 -3.77 7.47
CA PHE A 27 5.46 -4.81 8.50
C PHE A 27 4.21 -5.65 8.35
N THR A 28 4.33 -6.94 8.59
CA THR A 28 3.19 -7.84 8.51
C THR A 28 3.03 -8.65 9.78
N GLY A 29 1.80 -8.94 10.17
CA GLY A 29 1.55 -9.75 11.35
C GLY A 29 0.08 -9.85 11.74
N TRP A 30 -0.20 -10.82 12.57
CA TRP A 30 -1.51 -10.98 13.19
C TRP A 30 -1.77 -9.91 14.23
N ARG A 31 -2.99 -9.40 14.26
CA ARG A 31 -3.46 -8.46 15.27
C ARG A 31 -4.86 -8.86 15.76
N ASP A 32 -5.03 -8.87 17.07
CA ASP A 32 -6.33 -9.05 17.69
C ASP A 32 -7.09 -7.72 17.85
N ALA A 33 -8.37 -7.81 18.13
CA ALA A 33 -9.22 -6.63 18.28
C ALA A 33 -8.77 -5.72 19.42
N ALA A 34 -8.21 -6.27 20.50
CA ALA A 34 -7.75 -5.51 21.64
C ALA A 34 -6.57 -4.60 21.30
N SER A 35 -5.71 -5.00 20.36
CA SER A 35 -4.56 -4.21 19.92
C SER A 35 -4.92 -2.88 19.26
N PHE A 36 -6.17 -2.73 18.82
CA PHE A 36 -6.70 -1.49 18.21
C PHE A 36 -7.42 -0.58 19.19
N LYS A 37 -7.72 -1.06 20.39
CA LYS A 37 -8.43 -0.24 21.38
C LYS A 37 -7.54 0.85 21.94
N ARG A 38 -8.03 2.08 21.89
CA ARG A 38 -7.42 3.24 22.53
C ARG A 38 -8.27 3.71 23.71
N ILE A 39 -7.66 4.47 24.61
CA ILE A 39 -8.34 4.99 25.82
C ILE A 39 -9.62 5.75 25.47
N SER A 40 -9.62 6.54 24.39
CA SER A 40 -10.81 7.30 23.96
C SER A 40 -12.01 6.41 23.66
N GLU A 41 -11.80 5.20 23.15
CA GLU A 41 -12.87 4.27 22.81
C GLU A 41 -13.66 3.81 24.05
N TYR A 42 -13.04 3.80 25.22
CA TYR A 42 -13.74 3.47 26.47
C TYR A 42 -14.75 4.55 26.89
N PHE A 43 -14.61 5.77 26.38
CA PHE A 43 -15.48 6.90 26.71
C PHE A 43 -16.57 7.13 25.67
N ASP A 44 -16.25 6.96 24.37
CA ASP A 44 -17.16 7.29 23.26
C ASP A 44 -17.65 6.06 22.46
N GLY A 45 -17.11 4.89 22.74
CA GLY A 45 -17.46 3.63 22.06
C GLY A 45 -17.05 3.56 20.60
N LYS A 46 -16.23 4.54 20.12
CA LYS A 46 -15.81 4.61 18.72
C LYS A 46 -14.35 4.27 18.56
N GLU A 47 -14.05 3.50 17.52
CA GLU A 47 -12.66 3.22 17.16
C GLU A 47 -11.94 4.51 16.77
N ASN A 48 -10.77 4.73 17.38
CA ASN A 48 -9.91 5.86 17.07
C ASN A 48 -8.57 5.36 16.49
N PRO A 49 -8.39 5.37 15.16
CA PRO A 49 -7.14 4.94 14.54
C PRO A 49 -5.99 5.95 14.75
N GLY A 50 -6.26 7.13 15.32
CA GLY A 50 -5.29 8.21 15.50
C GLY A 50 -4.87 8.81 14.17
N LYS A 51 -3.56 8.81 13.89
CA LYS A 51 -2.99 9.33 12.63
C LYS A 51 -2.86 8.27 11.54
N GLU A 52 -3.27 7.04 11.81
CA GLU A 52 -3.17 5.93 10.87
C GLU A 52 -4.49 5.74 10.13
N THR A 53 -4.43 5.26 8.91
CA THR A 53 -5.59 4.84 8.13
C THR A 53 -5.72 3.33 8.22
N VAL A 54 -6.84 2.85 8.77
CA VAL A 54 -7.11 1.42 8.90
C VAL A 54 -8.14 1.01 7.87
N LEU A 55 -7.76 0.11 6.98
CA LEU A 55 -8.61 -0.46 5.93
C LEU A 55 -8.71 -1.96 6.16
N ARG A 56 -9.91 -2.51 6.10
CA ARG A 56 -10.19 -3.91 6.40
C ARG A 56 -11.04 -4.54 5.31
N THR A 57 -10.82 -5.80 5.03
CA THR A 57 -11.70 -6.56 4.13
C THR A 57 -13.11 -6.68 4.70
N HIS A 58 -13.24 -6.77 6.03
CA HIS A 58 -14.50 -6.71 6.77
C HIS A 58 -14.40 -5.61 7.82
N PRO A 59 -14.92 -4.39 7.55
CA PRO A 59 -14.71 -3.21 8.39
C PRO A 59 -15.15 -3.38 9.85
N GLU A 60 -16.18 -4.18 10.09
CA GLU A 60 -16.73 -4.46 11.43
C GLU A 60 -15.87 -5.43 12.26
N GLN A 61 -14.94 -6.15 11.62
CA GLN A 61 -14.08 -7.12 12.29
C GLN A 61 -12.66 -6.59 12.37
N ARG A 62 -12.11 -6.50 13.58
CA ARG A 62 -10.79 -5.94 13.83
C ARG A 62 -9.68 -6.99 13.84
N THR A 63 -10.01 -8.21 14.23
CA THR A 63 -9.06 -9.32 14.31
C THR A 63 -8.71 -9.83 12.93
N GLY A 64 -7.42 -9.99 12.64
CA GLY A 64 -6.96 -10.49 11.35
C GLY A 64 -5.46 -10.33 11.12
N TYR A 65 -5.04 -10.59 9.90
CA TYR A 65 -3.66 -10.42 9.48
C TYR A 65 -3.48 -9.06 8.80
N TYR A 66 -2.52 -8.27 9.25
CA TYR A 66 -2.35 -6.89 8.82
C TYR A 66 -1.01 -6.64 8.14
N PHE A 67 -1.06 -5.79 7.11
CA PHE A 67 0.09 -5.17 6.48
C PHE A 67 0.13 -3.70 6.93
N LEU A 68 1.09 -3.34 7.76
CA LEU A 68 1.32 -1.95 8.19
C LEU A 68 2.30 -1.33 7.22
N VAL A 69 1.79 -0.42 6.40
CA VAL A 69 2.52 0.19 5.28
C VAL A 69 2.82 1.65 5.59
N ARG A 70 4.09 2.00 5.60
CA ARG A 70 4.53 3.40 5.68
C ARG A 70 4.83 3.93 4.29
N LEU A 71 4.22 5.05 3.95
CA LEU A 71 4.39 5.74 2.68
C LEU A 71 4.96 7.14 2.88
N ALA A 72 5.72 7.58 1.89
CA ALA A 72 6.12 8.97 1.71
C ALA A 72 5.60 9.45 0.35
N ASN A 73 4.68 10.41 0.38
CA ASN A 73 4.12 11.05 -0.80
C ASN A 73 4.61 12.49 -0.90
N PRO A 74 5.63 12.79 -1.71
CA PRO A 74 6.09 14.16 -1.92
C PRO A 74 5.17 14.99 -2.81
N GLY A 75 4.19 14.33 -3.46
CA GLY A 75 3.20 14.98 -4.33
C GLY A 75 1.96 15.46 -3.59
N THR A 76 0.94 15.81 -4.37
CA THR A 76 -0.36 16.24 -3.86
C THR A 76 -1.20 15.05 -3.40
N ALA A 77 -2.28 15.35 -2.66
CA ALA A 77 -3.26 14.34 -2.29
C ALA A 77 -3.92 13.74 -3.54
N GLN A 78 -4.12 12.43 -3.52
CA GLN A 78 -4.75 11.70 -4.64
C GLN A 78 -5.45 10.43 -4.17
N GLN A 79 -6.42 9.98 -4.97
CA GLN A 79 -7.04 8.67 -4.78
C GLN A 79 -6.11 7.58 -5.29
N VAL A 80 -6.00 6.50 -4.53
CA VAL A 80 -5.16 5.35 -4.86
C VAL A 80 -5.88 4.05 -4.51
N GLN A 81 -5.34 2.96 -5.02
CA GLN A 81 -5.73 1.61 -4.62
C GLN A 81 -4.48 0.86 -4.16
N PHE A 82 -4.55 0.29 -2.96
CA PHE A 82 -3.58 -0.72 -2.56
C PHE A 82 -4.04 -2.05 -3.12
N GLN A 83 -3.25 -2.62 -4.02
CA GLN A 83 -3.47 -3.97 -4.54
C GLN A 83 -2.49 -4.92 -3.85
N LEU A 84 -3.03 -5.80 -3.05
CA LEU A 84 -2.27 -6.82 -2.33
C LEU A 84 -2.51 -8.17 -2.97
N GLN A 85 -1.47 -8.76 -3.51
CA GLN A 85 -1.45 -10.15 -3.98
C GLN A 85 -0.69 -10.99 -2.98
N LEU A 86 -1.23 -12.15 -2.62
CA LEU A 86 -0.58 -13.04 -1.67
C LEU A 86 -0.88 -14.52 -1.95
N PHE A 87 0.09 -15.36 -1.60
CA PHE A 87 -0.08 -16.80 -1.51
C PHE A 87 -0.33 -17.19 -0.05
N ALA A 88 -1.47 -17.79 0.22
CA ALA A 88 -1.71 -18.47 1.49
C ALA A 88 -0.97 -19.82 1.50
N GLN A 89 -0.73 -20.35 2.68
CA GLN A 89 -0.11 -21.66 2.82
C GLN A 89 -0.94 -22.75 2.10
N GLY A 90 -0.26 -23.53 1.25
CA GLY A 90 -0.92 -24.59 0.46
C GLY A 90 -1.72 -24.11 -0.76
N ALA A 91 -1.78 -22.81 -1.03
CA ALA A 91 -2.47 -22.28 -2.20
C ALA A 91 -1.63 -22.44 -3.47
N SER A 92 -2.28 -22.82 -4.57
CA SER A 92 -1.65 -22.96 -5.90
C SER A 92 -1.64 -21.68 -6.72
N ALA A 93 -2.45 -20.68 -6.33
CA ALA A 93 -2.57 -19.39 -7.01
C ALA A 93 -2.63 -18.24 -5.99
N PRO A 94 -2.15 -17.04 -6.35
CA PRO A 94 -2.26 -15.88 -5.48
C PRO A 94 -3.69 -15.38 -5.41
N ARG A 95 -4.06 -14.82 -4.26
CA ARG A 95 -5.29 -14.03 -4.11
C ARG A 95 -4.95 -12.56 -4.27
N THR A 96 -5.86 -11.81 -4.88
CA THR A 96 -5.75 -10.36 -5.02
C THR A 96 -6.82 -9.68 -4.17
N ILE A 97 -6.41 -8.75 -3.34
CA ILE A 97 -7.28 -7.94 -2.49
C ILE A 97 -6.98 -6.48 -2.77
N VAL A 98 -8.01 -5.66 -2.89
CA VAL A 98 -7.90 -4.24 -3.22
C VAL A 98 -8.50 -3.41 -2.10
N PHE A 99 -7.75 -2.40 -1.65
CA PHE A 99 -8.19 -1.42 -0.67
C PHE A 99 -8.14 -0.02 -1.30
N PRO A 100 -9.29 0.60 -1.58
CA PRO A 100 -9.31 1.99 -2.03
C PRO A 100 -8.97 2.92 -0.88
N ALA A 101 -8.20 3.97 -1.15
CA ALA A 101 -7.76 4.92 -0.16
C ALA A 101 -7.51 6.31 -0.74
N GLU A 102 -7.56 7.33 0.11
CA GLU A 102 -7.04 8.65 -0.17
C GLU A 102 -5.64 8.77 0.41
N LEU A 103 -4.68 9.06 -0.45
CA LEU A 103 -3.30 9.32 -0.08
C LEU A 103 -3.09 10.82 0.07
N LYS A 104 -2.80 11.27 1.27
CA LYS A 104 -2.48 12.68 1.55
C LYS A 104 -1.02 12.99 1.17
N SER A 105 -0.71 14.28 0.99
CA SER A 105 0.67 14.73 0.88
C SER A 105 1.45 14.46 2.18
N GLY A 106 2.72 14.15 2.06
CA GLY A 106 3.59 13.84 3.19
C GLY A 106 3.64 12.37 3.55
N SER A 107 4.00 12.07 4.80
CA SER A 107 4.10 10.70 5.30
C SER A 107 2.75 10.19 5.80
N GLY A 108 2.44 8.94 5.49
CA GLY A 108 1.24 8.26 5.95
C GLY A 108 1.51 6.83 6.42
N VAL A 109 0.66 6.35 7.32
CA VAL A 109 0.66 4.96 7.79
C VAL A 109 -0.70 4.35 7.50
N PHE A 110 -0.69 3.24 6.77
CA PHE A 110 -1.87 2.48 6.41
C PHE A 110 -1.79 1.09 7.03
N GLN A 111 -2.89 0.65 7.60
CA GLN A 111 -3.04 -0.73 8.06
C GLN A 111 -4.05 -1.43 7.17
N LEU A 112 -3.58 -2.37 6.36
CA LEU A 112 -4.37 -3.15 5.43
C LEU A 112 -4.68 -4.49 6.09
N GLY A 113 -5.92 -4.69 6.52
CA GLY A 113 -6.34 -5.85 7.32
C GLY A 113 -7.10 -6.88 6.49
N LEU A 114 -6.60 -8.11 6.49
CA LEU A 114 -7.31 -9.30 6.06
C LEU A 114 -8.08 -9.82 7.27
N THR A 115 -9.36 -9.51 7.35
CA THR A 115 -10.19 -9.75 8.53
C THR A 115 -11.34 -10.70 8.22
N GLY A 116 -11.95 -11.26 9.25
CA GLY A 116 -13.07 -12.18 9.10
C GLY A 116 -12.68 -13.45 8.33
N PRO A 117 -13.51 -13.91 7.38
CA PRO A 117 -13.25 -15.13 6.62
C PRO A 117 -12.00 -15.06 5.75
N GLU A 118 -11.47 -13.87 5.48
CA GLU A 118 -10.26 -13.70 4.66
C GLU A 118 -8.99 -14.24 5.36
N TRP A 119 -8.92 -14.14 6.68
CA TRP A 119 -7.79 -14.67 7.44
C TRP A 119 -8.23 -14.99 8.89
N GLN A 120 -8.37 -16.27 9.19
CA GLN A 120 -8.92 -16.73 10.48
C GLN A 120 -7.89 -17.34 11.42
N ASP A 121 -6.75 -17.78 10.87
CA ASP A 121 -5.74 -18.47 11.66
C ASP A 121 -4.62 -17.51 12.11
N ALA A 122 -4.58 -17.27 13.42
CA ALA A 122 -3.56 -16.44 14.06
C ALA A 122 -2.13 -16.96 13.90
N LYS A 123 -1.96 -18.25 13.62
CA LYS A 123 -0.65 -18.88 13.49
C LYS A 123 -0.17 -18.96 12.05
N SER A 124 -1.07 -18.72 11.07
CA SER A 124 -0.69 -18.74 9.66
C SER A 124 -0.15 -17.38 9.21
N GLN A 125 0.75 -17.44 8.24
CA GLN A 125 1.34 -16.27 7.59
C GLN A 125 1.27 -16.46 6.07
N PRO A 126 1.15 -15.37 5.27
CA PRO A 126 1.33 -15.46 3.84
C PRO A 126 2.70 -16.04 3.50
N VAL A 127 2.75 -16.98 2.57
CA VAL A 127 4.01 -17.55 2.08
C VAL A 127 4.80 -16.51 1.29
N ALA A 128 4.08 -15.78 0.44
CA ALA A 128 4.63 -14.70 -0.37
C ALA A 128 3.58 -13.63 -0.59
N TRP A 129 4.01 -12.39 -0.75
CA TRP A 129 3.11 -11.27 -1.03
C TRP A 129 3.77 -10.22 -1.93
N HIS A 130 2.93 -9.51 -2.66
CA HIS A 130 3.27 -8.36 -3.48
C HIS A 130 2.24 -7.26 -3.26
N LEU A 131 2.71 -6.11 -2.83
CA LEU A 131 1.91 -4.92 -2.60
C LEU A 131 2.24 -3.87 -3.66
N GLN A 132 1.20 -3.34 -4.29
CA GLN A 132 1.30 -2.24 -5.23
C GLN A 132 0.38 -1.09 -4.80
N VAL A 133 0.84 0.13 -4.97
CA VAL A 133 0.00 1.33 -4.87
C VAL A 133 -0.29 1.79 -6.30
N LEU A 134 -1.56 1.78 -6.67
CA LEU A 134 -2.02 2.11 -8.01
C LEU A 134 -2.73 3.46 -8.00
N ALA A 135 -2.49 4.29 -9.02
CA ALA A 135 -3.30 5.45 -9.31
C ALA A 135 -4.68 5.03 -9.88
N ASP A 136 -5.61 5.96 -9.96
CA ASP A 136 -6.96 5.71 -10.51
C ASP A 136 -6.94 5.20 -11.96
N ASP A 137 -5.92 5.57 -12.73
CA ASP A 137 -5.72 5.11 -14.10
C ASP A 137 -5.05 3.71 -14.19
N GLY A 138 -4.78 3.06 -13.04
CA GLY A 138 -4.15 1.75 -12.94
C GLY A 138 -2.62 1.78 -13.01
N ARG A 139 -2.00 2.94 -13.13
CA ARG A 139 -0.54 3.07 -13.15
C ARG A 139 0.05 2.76 -11.79
N VAL A 140 1.11 1.95 -11.75
CA VAL A 140 1.83 1.62 -10.52
C VAL A 140 2.64 2.83 -10.04
N LEU A 141 2.32 3.32 -8.84
CA LEU A 141 3.01 4.45 -8.19
C LEU A 141 4.15 3.97 -7.30
N ALA A 142 3.97 2.85 -6.61
CA ALA A 142 4.97 2.22 -5.76
C ALA A 142 4.69 0.72 -5.63
N SER A 143 5.70 -0.06 -5.34
CA SER A 143 5.59 -1.51 -5.21
C SER A 143 6.60 -2.04 -4.20
N GLU A 144 6.19 -3.02 -3.41
CA GLU A 144 7.06 -3.79 -2.52
C GLU A 144 6.61 -5.25 -2.52
N LYS A 145 7.55 -6.16 -2.39
CA LYS A 145 7.27 -7.61 -2.40
C LYS A 145 8.12 -8.32 -1.37
N SER A 146 7.60 -9.44 -0.88
CA SER A 146 8.35 -10.33 -0.01
C SER A 146 9.43 -11.08 -0.79
N TYR A 147 10.44 -11.53 -0.07
CA TYR A 147 11.56 -12.28 -0.67
C TYR A 147 11.12 -13.50 -1.50
N LEU A 148 10.14 -14.24 -1.00
CA LEU A 148 9.67 -15.45 -1.70
C LEU A 148 8.80 -15.16 -2.92
N TRP A 149 8.26 -13.95 -3.06
CA TRP A 149 7.55 -13.55 -4.28
C TRP A 149 8.46 -13.49 -5.50
N GLU A 150 9.73 -13.19 -5.30
CA GLU A 150 10.72 -13.05 -6.37
C GLU A 150 11.33 -14.38 -6.81
N LYS A 151 11.21 -15.44 -6.00
CA LYS A 151 11.74 -16.75 -6.38
C LYS A 151 10.84 -17.39 -7.44
N PRO A 152 11.35 -17.68 -8.65
CA PRO A 152 10.61 -18.49 -9.60
C PRO A 152 10.32 -19.86 -8.97
N ALA A 153 9.08 -20.32 -9.14
CA ALA A 153 8.70 -21.68 -8.75
C ALA A 153 9.58 -22.66 -9.53
N GLY A 154 10.53 -23.29 -8.88
CA GLY A 154 11.32 -24.39 -9.48
C GLY A 154 12.82 -24.14 -9.67
N GLN A 155 13.53 -23.74 -8.61
CA GLN A 155 14.98 -24.02 -8.47
C GLN A 155 15.21 -24.68 -7.12
#